data_3a6f2f76d013961ef229186d4ba217a5
#
_entry.id   3a6f2f76d013961ef229186d4ba217a5
#
_cell.length_a   1.000
_cell.length_b   1.000
_cell.length_c   1.000
_cell.angle_alpha   90.00
_cell.angle_beta   90.00
_cell.angle_gamma   90.00
#
_symmetry.space_group_name_H-M   'P 1'
#
loop_
_entity.id
_entity.type
_entity.pdbx_description
1 polymer ?
#
loop_
_entity_poly.entity_id
_entity_poly.type
_entity_poly.pdbx_seq_one_letter_code
_entity_poly.pdbx_strand_id
1 'polypeptide(L)'
;TEQVILIKKTDADNYTSAEDFSGVDVGAQNASLQMNLLTSQLPDANPITIGDLGVGVLELQNGSIEALAVAKGNAEMILDSNPDLMICPWEFEVAAEYEANIILITKGETALLNVVNEALAKAYADGLYGTWYEDAVALAKSENAAEVSVED
;
A
#
# COMPACT_ATOMS: atom_id res chain seq x y z
N THR A 1 0.36 -9.21 -1.43
CA THR A 1 0.93 -7.86 -1.72
C THR A 1 1.68 -7.38 -0.49
N GLU A 2 2.96 -7.09 -0.63
CA GLU A 2 3.80 -6.57 0.45
C GLU A 2 3.23 -5.25 0.99
N GLN A 3 3.39 -5.04 2.29
CA GLN A 3 2.98 -3.83 3.00
C GLN A 3 4.22 -3.14 3.55
N VAL A 4 4.35 -1.85 3.28
CA VAL A 4 5.56 -1.09 3.58
C VAL A 4 5.22 0.21 4.32
N ILE A 5 6.24 0.86 4.86
CA ILE A 5 6.15 2.18 5.45
C ILE A 5 6.95 3.17 4.62
N LEU A 6 6.34 4.29 4.23
CA LEU A 6 7.03 5.43 3.63
C LEU A 6 7.51 6.37 4.73
N ILE A 7 8.73 6.87 4.55
CA ILE A 7 9.39 7.85 5.42
C ILE A 7 10.10 8.89 4.54
N LYS A 8 10.54 10.00 5.12
CA LYS A 8 11.44 10.93 4.44
C LYS A 8 12.84 10.31 4.32
N LYS A 9 13.53 10.57 3.22
CA LYS A 9 14.93 10.12 3.04
C LYS A 9 15.89 10.64 4.10
N THR A 10 15.58 11.80 4.69
CA THR A 10 16.36 12.38 5.80
C THR A 10 16.34 11.54 7.06
N ASP A 11 15.33 10.67 7.20
CA ASP A 11 15.07 9.87 8.39
C ASP A 11 15.40 8.38 8.18
N ALA A 12 16.11 8.05 7.10
CA ALA A 12 16.43 6.68 6.70
C ALA A 12 17.09 5.82 7.79
N ASP A 13 17.94 6.43 8.58
CA ASP A 13 18.69 5.73 9.65
C ASP A 13 17.92 5.66 10.99
N ASN A 14 16.74 6.30 11.06
CA ASN A 14 15.97 6.39 12.30
C ASN A 14 15.01 5.20 12.49
N TYR A 15 14.71 4.43 11.45
CA TYR A 15 13.65 3.40 11.45
C TYR A 15 14.17 2.07 10.91
N THR A 16 14.96 1.37 11.71
CA THR A 16 15.59 0.09 11.34
C THR A 16 15.02 -1.10 12.08
N SER A 17 14.27 -0.85 13.16
CA SER A 17 13.63 -1.86 14.01
C SER A 17 12.22 -1.39 14.43
N ALA A 18 11.38 -2.29 14.93
CA ALA A 18 10.05 -1.96 15.42
C ALA A 18 10.08 -0.98 16.62
N GLU A 19 11.09 -1.07 17.46
CA GLU A 19 11.27 -0.23 18.64
C GLU A 19 11.50 1.25 18.26
N ASP A 20 12.07 1.51 17.09
CA ASP A 20 12.33 2.87 16.60
C ASP A 20 11.05 3.66 16.31
N PHE A 21 9.92 2.97 16.21
CA PHE A 21 8.60 3.60 16.02
C PHE A 21 7.89 3.97 17.33
N SER A 22 8.53 3.79 18.48
CA SER A 22 7.94 4.15 19.77
C SER A 22 7.63 5.65 19.85
N GLY A 23 6.34 6.01 20.02
CA GLY A 23 5.86 7.38 20.06
C GLY A 23 5.81 8.10 18.70
N VAL A 24 6.12 7.41 17.60
CA VAL A 24 6.10 7.97 16.23
C VAL A 24 4.68 7.99 15.70
N ASP A 25 4.27 9.12 15.09
CA ASP A 25 2.97 9.27 14.45
C ASP A 25 2.99 8.58 13.06
N VAL A 26 2.33 7.42 12.96
CA VAL A 26 2.30 6.61 11.74
C VAL A 26 0.89 6.63 11.12
N GLY A 27 0.80 7.19 9.93
CA GLY A 27 -0.46 7.25 9.17
C GLY A 27 -0.82 5.90 8.54
N ALA A 28 -2.10 5.54 8.57
CA ALA A 28 -2.66 4.44 7.81
C ALA A 28 -4.14 4.70 7.50
N GLN A 29 -4.65 4.16 6.37
CA GLN A 29 -6.07 4.31 6.04
C GLN A 29 -6.96 3.59 7.05
N ASN A 30 -8.13 4.18 7.30
CA ASN A 30 -9.11 3.61 8.24
C ASN A 30 -9.54 2.20 7.80
N ALA A 31 -9.63 1.27 8.77
CA ALA A 31 -10.05 -0.12 8.57
C ALA A 31 -9.24 -0.88 7.49
N SER A 32 -8.04 -0.44 7.19
CA SER A 32 -7.13 -1.10 6.24
C SER A 32 -6.31 -2.22 6.88
N LEU A 33 -5.71 -3.07 6.04
CA LEU A 33 -4.72 -4.04 6.49
C LEU A 33 -3.52 -3.33 7.15
N GLN A 34 -3.08 -2.21 6.60
CA GLN A 34 -1.97 -1.42 7.13
C GLN A 34 -2.25 -0.93 8.55
N MET A 35 -3.47 -0.46 8.85
CA MET A 35 -3.86 -0.07 10.21
C MET A 35 -3.82 -1.26 11.17
N ASN A 36 -4.25 -2.45 10.74
CA ASN A 36 -4.19 -3.66 11.55
C ASN A 36 -2.73 -4.10 11.80
N LEU A 37 -1.88 -4.07 10.78
CA LEU A 37 -0.46 -4.40 10.91
C LEU A 37 0.26 -3.40 11.82
N LEU A 38 0.00 -2.10 11.65
CA LEU A 38 0.53 -1.03 12.47
C LEU A 38 0.22 -1.28 13.96
N THR A 39 -1.05 -1.48 14.28
CA THR A 39 -1.47 -1.66 15.68
C THR A 39 -1.00 -2.98 16.30
N SER A 40 -0.77 -4.02 15.49
CA SER A 40 -0.32 -5.33 15.98
C SER A 40 1.20 -5.46 16.07
N GLN A 41 1.95 -4.86 15.14
CA GLN A 41 3.40 -5.04 15.04
C GLN A 41 4.20 -3.84 15.56
N LEU A 42 3.57 -2.66 15.63
CA LEU A 42 4.16 -1.43 16.20
C LEU A 42 3.25 -0.89 17.32
N PRO A 43 3.05 -1.66 18.42
CA PRO A 43 2.08 -1.32 19.45
C PRO A 43 2.41 -0.04 20.21
N ASP A 44 3.67 0.39 20.19
CA ASP A 44 4.14 1.60 20.87
C ASP A 44 4.17 2.84 19.95
N ALA A 45 3.83 2.69 18.66
CA ALA A 45 3.61 3.82 17.75
C ALA A 45 2.24 4.48 17.99
N ASN A 46 2.09 5.71 17.51
CA ASN A 46 0.82 6.43 17.53
C ASN A 46 0.10 6.25 16.16
N PRO A 47 -0.95 5.43 16.05
CA PRO A 47 -1.66 5.24 14.79
C PRO A 47 -2.51 6.48 14.45
N ILE A 48 -2.25 7.09 13.30
CA ILE A 48 -3.00 8.22 12.77
C ILE A 48 -3.88 7.74 11.62
N THR A 49 -5.18 7.98 11.71
CA THR A 49 -6.13 7.61 10.66
C THR A 49 -6.07 8.59 9.49
N ILE A 50 -5.73 8.05 8.32
CA ILE A 50 -5.70 8.81 7.06
C ILE A 50 -6.97 8.50 6.25
N GLY A 51 -7.62 9.54 5.74
CA GLY A 51 -8.82 9.40 4.91
C GLY A 51 -8.50 9.03 3.44
N ASP A 52 -7.43 9.62 2.91
CA ASP A 52 -6.96 9.46 1.54
C ASP A 52 -5.44 9.42 1.48
N LEU A 53 -4.86 8.60 0.56
CA LEU A 53 -3.42 8.44 0.47
C LEU A 53 -2.69 9.72 0.04
N GLY A 54 -3.28 10.52 -0.84
CA GLY A 54 -2.70 11.80 -1.26
C GLY A 54 -2.57 12.76 -0.07
N VAL A 55 -3.60 12.84 0.78
CA VAL A 55 -3.54 13.60 2.05
C VAL A 55 -2.44 13.04 2.96
N GLY A 56 -2.35 11.72 3.12
CA GLY A 56 -1.31 11.09 3.92
C GLY A 56 0.11 11.41 3.43
N VAL A 57 0.33 11.45 2.12
CA VAL A 57 1.61 11.87 1.53
C VAL A 57 1.94 13.33 1.87
N LEU A 58 0.98 14.22 1.77
CA LEU A 58 1.16 15.63 2.14
C LEU A 58 1.44 15.80 3.65
N GLU A 59 0.76 15.04 4.50
CA GLU A 59 0.99 15.02 5.95
C GLU A 59 2.40 14.50 6.29
N LEU A 60 2.88 13.47 5.59
CA LEU A 60 4.25 12.98 5.72
C LEU A 60 5.27 14.03 5.28
N GLN A 61 5.06 14.68 4.12
CA GLN A 61 5.97 15.68 3.59
C GLN A 61 6.08 16.92 4.50
N ASN A 62 4.95 17.40 5.02
CA ASN A 62 4.94 18.59 5.91
C ASN A 62 5.32 18.26 7.37
N GLY A 63 5.42 16.97 7.73
CA GLY A 63 5.82 16.52 9.06
C GLY A 63 4.68 16.48 10.08
N SER A 64 3.42 16.45 9.63
CA SER A 64 2.27 16.20 10.51
C SER A 64 2.20 14.75 10.97
N ILE A 65 2.74 13.82 10.17
CA ILE A 65 3.08 12.46 10.54
C ILE A 65 4.54 12.19 10.16
N GLU A 66 5.19 11.24 10.80
CA GLU A 66 6.59 10.88 10.54
C GLU A 66 6.73 9.69 9.58
N ALA A 67 5.68 8.86 9.48
CA ALA A 67 5.67 7.67 8.63
C ALA A 67 4.26 7.39 8.08
N LEU A 68 4.17 6.71 6.94
CA LEU A 68 2.89 6.37 6.28
C LEU A 68 2.90 4.91 5.81
N ALA A 69 2.02 4.09 6.40
CA ALA A 69 1.87 2.68 6.06
C ALA A 69 0.97 2.51 4.82
N VAL A 70 1.50 1.83 3.79
CA VAL A 70 0.83 1.67 2.48
C VAL A 70 1.13 0.30 1.86
N ALA A 71 0.33 -0.12 0.87
CA ALA A 71 0.70 -1.24 0.02
C ALA A 71 1.90 -0.88 -0.87
N LYS A 72 2.83 -1.81 -1.10
CA LYS A 72 4.06 -1.58 -1.87
C LYS A 72 3.81 -1.01 -3.26
N GLY A 73 2.80 -1.51 -3.98
CA GLY A 73 2.46 -0.96 -5.30
C GLY A 73 2.05 0.52 -5.26
N ASN A 74 1.33 0.94 -4.20
CA ASN A 74 1.03 2.36 -3.99
C ASN A 74 2.28 3.15 -3.62
N ALA A 75 3.17 2.58 -2.77
CA ALA A 75 4.43 3.21 -2.42
C ALA A 75 5.27 3.51 -3.66
N GLU A 76 5.42 2.55 -4.56
CA GLU A 76 6.19 2.71 -5.81
C GLU A 76 5.65 3.86 -6.68
N MET A 77 4.31 3.97 -6.82
CA MET A 77 3.69 5.07 -7.56
C MET A 77 3.88 6.42 -6.87
N ILE A 78 3.78 6.46 -5.54
CA ILE A 78 4.02 7.68 -4.74
C ILE A 78 5.46 8.14 -4.91
N LEU A 79 6.42 7.23 -4.85
CA LEU A 79 7.84 7.56 -4.95
C LEU A 79 8.26 8.08 -6.33
N ASP A 80 7.57 7.69 -7.41
CA ASP A 80 7.81 8.22 -8.75
C ASP A 80 7.62 9.74 -8.81
N SER A 81 6.71 10.30 -8.00
CA SER A 81 6.39 11.74 -7.95
C SER A 81 6.97 12.45 -6.72
N ASN A 82 7.49 11.72 -5.75
CA ASN A 82 7.97 12.25 -4.47
C ASN A 82 9.39 11.76 -4.16
N PRO A 83 10.42 12.34 -4.81
CA PRO A 83 11.80 11.87 -4.73
C PRO A 83 12.45 12.09 -3.35
N ASP A 84 11.84 12.85 -2.46
CA ASP A 84 12.23 13.10 -1.08
C ASP A 84 11.80 11.99 -0.11
N LEU A 85 10.90 11.11 -0.54
CA LEU A 85 10.42 9.97 0.22
C LEU A 85 11.17 8.67 -0.14
N MET A 86 11.06 7.67 0.72
CA MET A 86 11.58 6.32 0.51
C MET A 86 10.77 5.28 1.28
N ILE A 87 10.92 4.02 0.88
CA ILE A 87 10.44 2.89 1.69
C ILE A 87 11.40 2.72 2.87
N CYS A 88 10.81 2.60 4.07
CA CYS A 88 11.54 2.30 5.30
C CYS A 88 12.28 0.97 5.19
N PRO A 89 13.50 0.84 5.76
CA PRO A 89 14.23 -0.43 5.82
C PRO A 89 13.52 -1.51 6.65
N TRP A 90 12.72 -1.13 7.65
CA TRP A 90 11.90 -2.06 8.41
C TRP A 90 10.61 -2.41 7.63
N GLU A 91 10.22 -3.68 7.63
CA GLU A 91 9.08 -4.19 6.87
C GLU A 91 8.09 -4.91 7.78
N PHE A 92 6.79 -4.83 7.43
CA PHE A 92 5.75 -5.60 8.08
C PHE A 92 5.85 -7.10 7.73
N GLU A 93 5.62 -7.96 8.71
CA GLU A 93 5.33 -9.37 8.46
C GLU A 93 3.87 -9.52 8.04
N VAL A 94 3.63 -9.98 6.81
CA VAL A 94 2.27 -10.20 6.28
C VAL A 94 1.97 -11.69 6.26
N ALA A 95 0.88 -12.09 6.95
CA ALA A 95 0.46 -13.48 6.90
C ALA A 95 0.02 -13.86 5.48
N ALA A 96 0.33 -15.08 5.03
CA ALA A 96 0.07 -15.56 3.66
C ALA A 96 -1.40 -15.40 3.22
N GLU A 97 -2.33 -15.44 4.15
CA GLU A 97 -3.76 -15.21 3.91
C GLU A 97 -4.10 -13.78 3.44
N TYR A 98 -3.23 -12.80 3.71
CA TYR A 98 -3.36 -11.39 3.29
C TYR A 98 -2.50 -11.02 2.09
N GLU A 99 -1.71 -11.95 1.57
CA GLU A 99 -0.83 -11.69 0.43
C GLU A 99 -1.56 -11.67 -0.92
N ALA A 100 -2.82 -12.12 -0.96
CA ALA A 100 -3.61 -12.22 -2.18
C ALA A 100 -4.84 -11.31 -2.17
N ASN A 101 -5.20 -10.81 -3.35
CA ASN A 101 -6.51 -10.22 -3.56
C ASN A 101 -7.57 -11.33 -3.63
N ILE A 102 -8.69 -11.16 -2.93
CA ILE A 102 -9.77 -12.13 -2.88
C ILE A 102 -11.07 -11.53 -3.39
N ILE A 103 -11.89 -12.36 -4.05
CA ILE A 103 -13.24 -12.00 -4.48
C ILE A 103 -14.23 -12.57 -3.46
N LEU A 104 -15.02 -11.69 -2.83
CA LEU A 104 -16.09 -12.09 -1.92
C LEU A 104 -17.39 -12.31 -2.69
N ILE A 105 -18.04 -13.43 -2.45
CA ILE A 105 -19.34 -13.81 -3.06
C ILE A 105 -20.32 -14.11 -1.93
N THR A 106 -21.58 -13.71 -2.11
CA THR A 106 -22.65 -13.98 -1.14
C THR A 106 -22.73 -15.48 -0.85
N LYS A 107 -22.79 -15.82 0.44
CA LYS A 107 -22.88 -17.21 0.88
C LYS A 107 -24.12 -17.90 0.29
N GLY A 108 -23.91 -19.05 -0.36
CA GLY A 108 -24.97 -19.82 -1.03
C GLY A 108 -24.98 -19.68 -2.56
N GLU A 109 -24.31 -18.68 -3.14
CA GLU A 109 -24.19 -18.48 -4.59
C GLU A 109 -23.14 -19.41 -5.21
N THR A 110 -23.31 -20.72 -5.04
CA THR A 110 -22.35 -21.74 -5.48
C THR A 110 -22.13 -21.75 -6.98
N ALA A 111 -23.18 -21.49 -7.79
CA ALA A 111 -23.06 -21.44 -9.24
C ALA A 111 -22.14 -20.28 -9.68
N LEU A 112 -22.33 -19.09 -9.11
CA LEU A 112 -21.48 -17.94 -9.35
C LEU A 112 -20.02 -18.20 -8.89
N LEU A 113 -19.84 -18.78 -7.70
CA LEU A 113 -18.53 -19.15 -7.17
C LEU A 113 -17.77 -20.06 -8.14
N ASN A 114 -18.42 -21.08 -8.70
CA ASN A 114 -17.79 -22.01 -9.65
C ASN A 114 -17.34 -21.29 -10.92
N VAL A 115 -18.21 -20.45 -11.50
CA VAL A 115 -17.89 -19.68 -12.72
C VAL A 115 -16.71 -18.73 -12.48
N VAL A 116 -16.70 -18.03 -11.34
CA VAL A 116 -15.60 -17.13 -10.98
C VAL A 116 -14.30 -17.90 -10.79
N ASN A 117 -14.32 -19.03 -10.07
CA ASN A 117 -13.13 -19.85 -9.86
C ASN A 117 -12.58 -20.43 -11.16
N GLU A 118 -13.43 -20.89 -12.08
CA GLU A 118 -13.01 -21.36 -13.40
C GLU A 118 -12.37 -20.25 -14.24
N ALA A 119 -12.96 -19.05 -14.24
CA ALA A 119 -12.42 -17.90 -14.95
C ALA A 119 -11.05 -17.46 -14.37
N LEU A 120 -10.92 -17.41 -13.04
CA LEU A 120 -9.65 -17.11 -12.39
C LEU A 120 -8.58 -18.15 -12.69
N ALA A 121 -8.93 -19.45 -12.58
CA ALA A 121 -8.00 -20.53 -12.87
C ALA A 121 -7.48 -20.47 -14.31
N LYS A 122 -8.37 -20.16 -15.27
CA LYS A 122 -8.00 -19.96 -16.67
C LYS A 122 -7.10 -18.75 -16.87
N ALA A 123 -7.45 -17.60 -16.30
CA ALA A 123 -6.65 -16.37 -16.40
C ALA A 123 -5.23 -16.57 -15.81
N TYR A 124 -5.13 -17.32 -14.72
CA TYR A 124 -3.86 -17.68 -14.10
C TYR A 124 -3.03 -18.59 -15.00
N ALA A 125 -3.66 -19.66 -15.54
CA ALA A 125 -3.00 -20.62 -16.42
C ALA A 125 -2.48 -19.97 -17.71
N ASP A 126 -3.22 -19.01 -18.25
CA ASP A 126 -2.87 -18.25 -19.45
C ASP A 126 -1.87 -17.09 -19.18
N GLY A 127 -1.46 -16.85 -17.90
CA GLY A 127 -0.56 -15.77 -17.51
C GLY A 127 -1.15 -14.36 -17.63
N LEU A 128 -2.47 -14.25 -17.81
CA LEU A 128 -3.14 -12.98 -18.08
C LEU A 128 -3.09 -12.00 -16.92
N TYR A 129 -3.08 -12.50 -15.67
CA TYR A 129 -3.07 -11.62 -14.49
C TYR A 129 -1.82 -10.74 -14.44
N GLY A 130 -0.65 -11.30 -14.72
CA GLY A 130 0.60 -10.53 -14.76
C GLY A 130 0.57 -9.44 -15.82
N THR A 131 0.14 -9.79 -17.05
CA THR A 131 0.02 -8.83 -18.15
C THR A 131 -0.96 -7.71 -17.82
N TRP A 132 -2.14 -8.03 -17.30
CA TRP A 132 -3.13 -7.02 -16.92
C TRP A 132 -2.64 -6.11 -15.79
N TYR A 133 -1.87 -6.65 -14.84
CA TYR A 133 -1.29 -5.85 -13.76
C TYR A 133 -0.24 -4.87 -14.31
N GLU A 134 0.65 -5.33 -15.17
CA GLU A 134 1.66 -4.48 -15.82
C GLU A 134 1.02 -3.38 -16.67
N ASP A 135 0.00 -3.71 -17.46
CA ASP A 135 -0.75 -2.76 -18.28
C ASP A 135 -1.46 -1.70 -17.41
N ALA A 136 -2.06 -2.13 -16.30
CA ALA A 136 -2.74 -1.22 -15.35
C ALA A 136 -1.75 -0.26 -14.68
N VAL A 137 -0.59 -0.74 -14.27
CA VAL A 137 0.49 0.11 -13.69
C VAL A 137 1.00 1.11 -14.73
N ALA A 138 1.22 0.66 -15.97
CA ALA A 138 1.66 1.55 -17.06
C ALA A 138 0.62 2.64 -17.35
N LEU A 139 -0.67 2.29 -17.35
CA LEU A 139 -1.76 3.24 -17.55
C LEU A 139 -1.81 4.28 -16.42
N ALA A 140 -1.77 3.84 -15.16
CA ALA A 140 -1.79 4.74 -13.99
C ALA A 140 -0.60 5.73 -14.01
N LYS A 141 0.59 5.27 -14.37
CA LYS A 141 1.77 6.14 -14.53
C LYS A 141 1.59 7.16 -15.65
N SER A 142 0.96 6.80 -16.76
CA SER A 142 0.72 7.71 -17.88
C SER A 142 -0.34 8.77 -17.56
N GLU A 143 -1.36 8.45 -16.79
CA GLU A 143 -2.40 9.38 -16.34
C GLU A 143 -1.83 10.39 -15.35
N ASN A 144 -1.05 9.94 -14.35
CA ASN A 144 -0.36 10.84 -13.42
C ASN A 144 0.62 11.78 -14.15
N ALA A 145 1.33 11.31 -15.17
CA ALA A 145 2.21 12.16 -15.98
C ALA A 145 1.44 13.20 -16.80
N ALA A 146 0.21 12.89 -17.24
CA ALA A 146 -0.63 13.82 -17.97
C ALA A 146 -1.23 14.91 -17.07
N GLU A 147 -1.59 14.60 -15.82
CA GLU A 147 -2.09 15.59 -14.85
C GLU A 147 -1.02 16.61 -14.47
N VAL A 148 0.24 16.18 -14.27
CA VAL A 148 1.38 17.07 -13.96
C VAL A 148 1.70 18.03 -15.13
N SER A 149 1.39 17.67 -16.37
CA SER A 149 1.69 18.50 -17.56
C SER A 149 0.63 19.57 -17.86
N VAL A 150 -0.48 19.64 -17.13
CA VAL A 150 -1.59 20.60 -17.34
C VAL A 150 -1.49 21.82 -16.41
N GLU A 151 -0.58 21.81 -15.43
CA GLU A 151 -0.40 22.90 -14.45
C GLU A 151 0.73 23.91 -14.78
N ASP A 152 1.30 23.88 -16.01
CA ASP A 152 2.29 24.87 -16.49
C ASP A 152 1.69 25.98 -17.36
#